data_060361d275fb2ffef845d2c2bad0948c
#
_entry.id   060361d275fb2ffef845d2c2bad0948c
#
_cell.length_a   1.000
_cell.length_b   1.000
_cell.length_c   1.000
_cell.angle_alpha   90.00
_cell.angle_beta   90.00
_cell.angle_gamma   90.00
#
_symmetry.space_group_name_H-M   'P 1'
#
loop_
_entity.id
_entity.type
_entity.pdbx_description
1 polymer ?
#
loop_
_entity_poly.entity_id
_entity_poly.type
_entity_poly.pdbx_seq_one_letter_code
_entity_poly.pdbx_strand_id
1 'polypeptide(L)'
;IEMGRTAWTTLLVLAPAATVGLPAQRNRDRVFGLSQEEWCREARRSDVCEVREETVSNTRMVDVDARGNGGVHIRGWDRPDVHVRARVVVYADSDTEAKQIASEIKLVTTGGRIRVDGPSRDRNWWRDRGWSASFELEVPRNSELMVGATNGGVIVRDVRGRMDLRTVNGGLTLDDVSGDIRGETTNGGVDIRMTGDKWEGPSLEVRTVNGGITLALPPNLSAELEARAVNGGIHVRYPVTVRGLISSRRELRGTIGNGGPRIRASATNGGISITRR
;
A
#
# COMPACT_ATOMS: atom_id res chain seq x y z
N ILE A 1 8.50 52.84 62.97
CA ILE A 1 9.41 51.90 62.42
C ILE A 1 8.58 50.91 61.62
N GLU A 2 8.41 51.20 60.32
CA GLU A 2 7.71 50.30 59.36
C GLU A 2 8.74 49.42 58.64
N MET A 3 8.50 48.12 58.70
CA MET A 3 9.27 47.14 57.91
C MET A 3 8.50 46.76 56.64
N GLY A 4 9.00 47.18 55.51
CA GLY A 4 8.47 46.87 54.18
C GLY A 4 8.63 45.39 53.83
N ARG A 5 7.55 44.76 53.39
CA ARG A 5 7.52 43.41 52.80
C ARG A 5 7.69 43.54 51.30
N THR A 6 8.83 43.12 50.75
CA THR A 6 9.05 42.94 49.31
C THR A 6 8.42 41.62 48.86
N ALA A 7 7.43 41.69 47.97
CA ALA A 7 6.81 40.54 47.31
C ALA A 7 7.65 40.18 46.10
N TRP A 8 8.16 38.95 46.05
CA TRP A 8 8.80 38.36 44.89
C TRP A 8 7.75 37.67 44.02
N THR A 9 7.50 38.25 42.83
CA THR A 9 6.63 37.65 41.81
C THR A 9 7.46 36.70 40.94
N THR A 10 7.25 35.42 41.11
CA THR A 10 7.90 34.38 40.29
C THR A 10 7.16 34.27 38.97
N LEU A 11 7.77 34.71 37.89
CA LEU A 11 7.25 34.54 36.54
C LEU A 11 7.51 33.10 36.06
N LEU A 12 6.43 32.31 35.95
CA LEU A 12 6.48 30.97 35.37
C LEU A 12 6.48 31.09 33.83
N VAL A 13 7.63 30.91 33.21
CA VAL A 13 7.74 30.83 31.76
C VAL A 13 7.38 29.40 31.33
N LEU A 14 6.18 29.25 30.78
CA LEU A 14 5.73 28.03 30.13
C LEU A 14 6.44 27.94 28.77
N ALA A 15 7.41 27.07 28.64
CA ALA A 15 7.98 26.69 27.35
C ALA A 15 6.95 25.88 26.54
N PRO A 16 6.77 26.14 25.24
CA PRO A 16 5.89 25.32 24.43
C PRO A 16 6.49 23.93 24.25
N ALA A 17 5.70 22.91 24.57
CA ALA A 17 6.05 21.50 24.31
C ALA A 17 6.21 21.29 22.80
N ALA A 18 7.43 21.11 22.35
CA ALA A 18 7.70 20.68 20.98
C ALA A 18 7.16 19.25 20.82
N THR A 19 6.09 19.12 20.06
CA THR A 19 5.61 17.82 19.61
C THR A 19 6.63 17.22 18.65
N VAL A 20 7.48 16.36 19.16
CA VAL A 20 8.38 15.52 18.33
C VAL A 20 7.50 14.54 17.57
N GLY A 21 7.11 14.89 16.36
CA GLY A 21 6.43 14.00 15.44
C GLY A 21 7.34 12.82 15.10
N LEU A 22 6.86 11.61 15.33
CA LEU A 22 7.58 10.35 15.12
C LEU A 22 8.12 10.27 13.68
N PRO A 23 9.43 9.99 13.48
CA PRO A 23 10.06 9.98 12.17
C PRO A 23 9.50 8.94 11.19
N ALA A 24 8.77 7.93 11.67
CA ALA A 24 8.16 6.89 10.85
C ALA A 24 6.97 7.36 9.98
N GLN A 25 6.28 8.44 10.32
CA GLN A 25 5.18 8.98 9.51
C GLN A 25 5.67 9.83 8.34
N ARG A 26 6.77 10.56 8.46
CA ARG A 26 7.29 11.42 7.39
C ARG A 26 7.81 10.68 6.16
N ASN A 27 8.18 9.40 6.28
CA ASN A 27 8.76 8.65 5.16
C ASN A 27 7.69 7.94 4.32
N ARG A 28 6.46 7.80 4.81
CA ARG A 28 5.36 7.15 4.07
C ARG A 28 4.68 8.05 3.05
N ASP A 29 4.73 9.36 3.24
CA ASP A 29 4.08 10.34 2.35
C ASP A 29 4.97 10.80 1.19
N ARG A 30 6.26 10.46 1.20
CA ARG A 30 7.25 10.85 0.18
C ARG A 30 7.40 9.89 -1.00
N VAL A 31 6.50 8.91 -1.14
CA VAL A 31 6.65 7.88 -2.18
C VAL A 31 6.18 8.36 -3.54
N PHE A 32 5.33 9.38 -3.60
CA PHE A 32 4.80 9.92 -4.85
C PHE A 32 5.49 11.21 -5.27
N GLY A 33 5.74 11.36 -6.59
CA GLY A 33 6.25 12.58 -7.18
C GLY A 33 7.73 12.85 -6.89
N LEU A 34 8.51 11.82 -6.57
CA LEU A 34 9.97 11.94 -6.48
C LEU A 34 10.55 12.33 -7.85
N SER A 35 11.54 13.22 -7.87
CA SER A 35 12.32 13.45 -9.10
C SER A 35 13.02 12.15 -9.53
N GLN A 36 13.43 12.07 -10.80
CA GLN A 36 14.20 10.92 -11.27
C GLN A 36 15.45 10.69 -10.42
N GLU A 37 16.17 11.74 -10.07
CA GLU A 37 17.36 11.66 -9.23
C GLU A 37 17.07 11.11 -7.84
N GLU A 38 15.99 11.55 -7.22
CA GLU A 38 15.57 11.06 -5.91
C GLU A 38 15.14 9.60 -5.96
N TRP A 39 14.39 9.21 -6.98
CA TRP A 39 13.90 7.85 -7.13
C TRP A 39 15.00 6.87 -7.55
N CYS A 40 16.03 7.35 -8.26
CA CYS A 40 17.20 6.56 -8.67
C CYS A 40 18.37 6.59 -7.68
N ARG A 41 18.27 7.34 -6.57
CA ARG A 41 19.39 7.52 -5.63
C ARG A 41 19.95 6.22 -5.04
N GLU A 42 19.12 5.20 -4.90
CA GLU A 42 19.51 3.90 -4.35
C GLU A 42 20.10 2.95 -5.41
N ALA A 43 20.09 3.31 -6.69
CA ALA A 43 20.73 2.53 -7.73
C ALA A 43 22.26 2.58 -7.54
N ARG A 44 22.95 1.46 -7.77
CA ARG A 44 24.41 1.38 -7.68
C ARG A 44 25.03 2.22 -8.79
N ARG A 45 26.30 2.61 -8.64
CA ARG A 45 27.01 3.41 -9.65
C ARG A 45 27.12 2.75 -11.03
N SER A 46 27.11 1.41 -11.08
CA SER A 46 27.15 0.60 -12.32
C SER A 46 25.75 0.34 -12.90
N ASP A 47 24.68 0.78 -12.23
CA ASP A 47 23.33 0.54 -12.68
C ASP A 47 22.86 1.70 -13.54
N VAL A 48 22.13 1.40 -14.61
CA VAL A 48 21.36 2.40 -15.35
C VAL A 48 19.99 2.51 -14.71
N CYS A 49 19.62 3.69 -14.27
CA CYS A 49 18.30 3.97 -13.72
C CYS A 49 17.62 5.06 -14.54
N GLU A 50 16.43 4.77 -15.04
CA GLU A 50 15.59 5.68 -15.83
C GLU A 50 14.17 5.69 -15.30
N VAL A 51 13.52 6.86 -15.37
CA VAL A 51 12.08 6.99 -15.15
C VAL A 51 11.40 7.27 -16.48
N ARG A 52 10.46 6.42 -16.84
CA ARG A 52 9.65 6.55 -18.03
C ARG A 52 8.26 6.97 -17.65
N GLU A 53 7.73 7.96 -18.33
CA GLU A 53 6.45 8.57 -18.00
C GLU A 53 5.54 8.57 -19.20
N GLU A 54 4.28 8.20 -18.98
CA GLU A 54 3.22 8.27 -19.98
C GLU A 54 1.90 8.69 -19.35
N THR A 55 1.05 9.33 -20.14
CA THR A 55 -0.31 9.68 -19.76
C THR A 55 -1.28 8.95 -20.65
N VAL A 56 -2.17 8.17 -20.04
CA VAL A 56 -3.21 7.40 -20.73
C VAL A 56 -4.55 8.08 -20.50
N SER A 57 -5.21 8.47 -21.61
CA SER A 57 -6.49 9.15 -21.54
C SER A 57 -7.64 8.15 -21.37
N ASN A 58 -8.61 8.51 -20.54
CA ASN A 58 -9.94 7.91 -20.45
C ASN A 58 -9.99 6.39 -20.36
N THR A 59 -9.23 5.80 -19.41
CA THR A 59 -9.36 4.37 -19.09
C THR A 59 -10.10 4.17 -17.78
N ARG A 60 -11.17 3.37 -17.80
CA ARG A 60 -11.95 3.02 -16.61
C ARG A 60 -11.29 1.90 -15.81
N MET A 61 -10.66 0.98 -16.51
CA MET A 61 -9.96 -0.16 -15.92
C MET A 61 -8.46 -0.01 -16.13
N VAL A 62 -7.71 -0.11 -15.05
CA VAL A 62 -6.25 -0.04 -15.01
C VAL A 62 -5.72 -1.42 -14.59
N ASP A 63 -5.06 -2.10 -15.54
CA ASP A 63 -4.44 -3.43 -15.33
C ASP A 63 -2.93 -3.27 -15.27
N VAL A 64 -2.36 -3.38 -14.05
CA VAL A 64 -0.92 -3.24 -13.81
C VAL A 64 -0.26 -4.59 -13.64
N ASP A 65 0.60 -4.96 -14.59
CA ASP A 65 1.40 -6.17 -14.53
C ASP A 65 2.84 -5.86 -14.12
N ALA A 66 3.11 -5.99 -12.81
CA ALA A 66 4.43 -5.86 -12.20
C ALA A 66 5.01 -7.23 -11.79
N ARG A 67 4.69 -8.30 -12.55
CA ARG A 67 5.17 -9.67 -12.29
C ARG A 67 6.66 -9.83 -12.61
N GLY A 68 7.45 -9.03 -11.99
CA GLY A 68 8.90 -9.03 -12.01
C GLY A 68 9.43 -8.58 -10.66
N ASN A 69 10.53 -7.83 -10.66
CA ASN A 69 11.06 -7.21 -9.47
C ASN A 69 10.65 -5.73 -9.47
N GLY A 70 9.89 -5.32 -8.47
CA GLY A 70 9.46 -3.93 -8.27
C GLY A 70 8.08 -3.83 -7.64
N GLY A 71 7.83 -2.74 -6.96
CA GLY A 71 6.56 -2.44 -6.30
C GLY A 71 5.62 -1.62 -7.19
N VAL A 72 4.37 -1.54 -6.75
CA VAL A 72 3.32 -0.74 -7.41
C VAL A 72 2.72 0.21 -6.38
N HIS A 73 2.78 1.49 -6.66
CA HIS A 73 2.15 2.54 -5.87
C HIS A 73 1.08 3.22 -6.71
N ILE A 74 -0.15 3.24 -6.22
CA ILE A 74 -1.29 3.85 -6.90
C ILE A 74 -1.94 4.87 -5.98
N ARG A 75 -2.24 6.06 -6.52
CA ARG A 75 -2.99 7.11 -5.82
C ARG A 75 -4.13 7.62 -6.68
N GLY A 76 -5.28 7.80 -6.07
CA GLY A 76 -6.42 8.47 -6.69
C GLY A 76 -6.21 9.99 -6.80
N TRP A 77 -6.58 10.58 -7.94
CA TRP A 77 -6.56 12.03 -8.16
C TRP A 77 -7.84 12.54 -8.82
N ASP A 78 -7.98 13.85 -8.90
CA ASP A 78 -9.20 14.48 -9.43
C ASP A 78 -9.10 14.82 -10.92
N ARG A 79 -8.37 13.99 -11.70
CA ARG A 79 -8.25 14.12 -13.17
C ARG A 79 -8.80 12.88 -13.85
N PRO A 80 -9.25 12.98 -15.12
CA PRO A 80 -9.84 11.85 -15.85
C PRO A 80 -8.80 10.93 -16.50
N ASP A 81 -7.54 11.34 -16.57
CA ASP A 81 -6.43 10.60 -17.16
C ASP A 81 -5.70 9.74 -16.11
N VAL A 82 -4.89 8.82 -16.58
CA VAL A 82 -3.97 8.02 -15.77
C VAL A 82 -2.55 8.45 -16.09
N HIS A 83 -1.85 8.95 -15.10
CA HIS A 83 -0.42 9.24 -15.20
C HIS A 83 0.38 8.06 -14.69
N VAL A 84 1.29 7.57 -15.51
CA VAL A 84 2.12 6.38 -15.26
C VAL A 84 3.57 6.78 -15.24
N ARG A 85 4.26 6.43 -14.16
CA ARG A 85 5.71 6.51 -14.04
C ARG A 85 6.27 5.13 -13.78
N ALA A 86 7.23 4.70 -14.55
CA ALA A 86 7.93 3.44 -14.38
C ALA A 86 9.41 3.70 -14.15
N ARG A 87 9.90 3.38 -12.94
CA ARG A 87 11.32 3.37 -12.64
C ARG A 87 11.91 2.06 -13.12
N VAL A 88 12.75 2.11 -14.13
CA VAL A 88 13.51 0.99 -14.66
C VAL A 88 14.93 1.05 -14.14
N VAL A 89 15.40 -0.02 -13.49
CA VAL A 89 16.77 -0.17 -13.04
C VAL A 89 17.37 -1.37 -13.73
N VAL A 90 18.48 -1.17 -14.44
CA VAL A 90 19.22 -2.20 -15.16
C VAL A 90 20.60 -2.35 -14.53
N TYR A 91 20.99 -3.56 -14.22
CA TYR A 91 22.30 -3.92 -13.71
C TYR A 91 22.99 -4.89 -14.68
N ALA A 92 24.25 -4.63 -14.98
CA ALA A 92 25.07 -5.42 -15.89
C ALA A 92 26.56 -5.29 -15.52
N ASP A 93 27.42 -6.07 -16.20
CA ASP A 93 28.87 -6.06 -15.95
C ASP A 93 29.54 -4.76 -16.41
N SER A 94 28.92 -4.01 -17.31
CA SER A 94 29.43 -2.73 -17.81
C SER A 94 28.31 -1.73 -18.09
N ASP A 95 28.63 -0.44 -18.01
CA ASP A 95 27.73 0.67 -18.35
C ASP A 95 27.20 0.59 -19.78
N THR A 96 28.03 0.12 -20.72
CA THR A 96 27.65 -0.02 -22.13
C THR A 96 26.57 -1.08 -22.29
N GLU A 97 26.74 -2.21 -21.64
CA GLU A 97 25.76 -3.30 -21.65
C GLU A 97 24.46 -2.90 -20.93
N ALA A 98 24.56 -2.25 -19.77
CA ALA A 98 23.39 -1.77 -19.06
C ALA A 98 22.55 -0.79 -19.91
N LYS A 99 23.21 0.12 -20.64
CA LYS A 99 22.56 1.03 -21.58
C LYS A 99 21.91 0.30 -22.75
N GLN A 100 22.56 -0.72 -23.30
CA GLN A 100 21.99 -1.54 -24.36
C GLN A 100 20.72 -2.24 -23.88
N ILE A 101 20.77 -2.91 -22.74
CA ILE A 101 19.60 -3.55 -22.13
C ILE A 101 18.48 -2.52 -21.86
N ALA A 102 18.81 -1.36 -21.31
CA ALA A 102 17.84 -0.30 -21.05
C ALA A 102 17.12 0.17 -22.32
N SER A 103 17.83 0.22 -23.46
CA SER A 103 17.24 0.62 -24.75
C SER A 103 16.19 -0.36 -25.29
N GLU A 104 16.27 -1.63 -24.90
CA GLU A 104 15.32 -2.68 -25.31
C GLU A 104 14.07 -2.73 -24.41
N ILE A 105 14.13 -2.12 -23.22
CA ILE A 105 13.02 -2.09 -22.29
C ILE A 105 12.01 -1.02 -22.72
N LYS A 106 10.71 -1.36 -22.73
CA LYS A 106 9.63 -0.47 -23.15
C LYS A 106 8.51 -0.44 -22.12
N LEU A 107 8.05 0.76 -21.77
CA LEU A 107 6.79 0.95 -21.08
C LEU A 107 5.64 0.74 -22.07
N VAL A 108 4.67 -0.09 -21.72
CA VAL A 108 3.49 -0.40 -22.53
C VAL A 108 2.26 -0.02 -21.75
N THR A 109 1.42 0.87 -22.33
CA THR A 109 0.22 1.42 -21.68
C THR A 109 -1.06 1.23 -22.51
N THR A 110 -1.05 0.30 -23.46
CA THR A 110 -2.13 0.12 -24.43
C THR A 110 -3.38 -0.49 -23.80
N GLY A 111 -4.54 0.12 -24.03
CA GLY A 111 -5.84 -0.42 -23.61
C GLY A 111 -6.05 -0.50 -22.10
N GLY A 112 -5.42 0.39 -21.33
CA GLY A 112 -5.47 0.38 -19.86
C GLY A 112 -4.55 -0.66 -19.22
N ARG A 113 -3.83 -1.47 -20.00
CA ARG A 113 -2.82 -2.39 -19.50
C ARG A 113 -1.48 -1.68 -19.39
N ILE A 114 -0.89 -1.74 -18.22
CA ILE A 114 0.36 -1.08 -17.87
C ILE A 114 1.38 -2.13 -17.46
N ARG A 115 2.46 -2.24 -18.22
CA ARG A 115 3.57 -3.16 -17.95
C ARG A 115 4.86 -2.63 -18.54
N VAL A 116 5.96 -3.23 -18.15
CA VAL A 116 7.26 -3.01 -18.78
C VAL A 116 7.67 -4.29 -19.48
N ASP A 117 7.90 -4.21 -20.80
CA ASP A 117 8.44 -5.28 -21.61
C ASP A 117 9.95 -5.06 -21.77
N GLY A 118 10.72 -6.12 -21.73
CA GLY A 118 12.17 -6.09 -21.87
C GLY A 118 12.73 -7.46 -22.20
N PRO A 119 14.06 -7.59 -22.35
CA PRO A 119 14.70 -8.85 -22.67
C PRO A 119 14.32 -9.97 -21.71
N SER A 120 14.16 -11.19 -22.27
CA SER A 120 13.78 -12.35 -21.47
C SER A 120 14.88 -12.70 -20.47
N ARG A 121 14.45 -13.13 -19.29
CA ARG A 121 15.35 -13.52 -18.21
C ARG A 121 15.70 -15.00 -18.35
N ASP A 122 16.70 -15.33 -19.17
CA ASP A 122 17.23 -16.69 -19.28
C ASP A 122 17.92 -17.14 -17.98
N ARG A 123 18.11 -18.47 -17.80
CA ARG A 123 18.82 -19.03 -16.63
C ARG A 123 20.25 -18.50 -16.47
N ASN A 124 20.90 -18.07 -17.55
CA ASN A 124 22.27 -17.55 -17.54
C ASN A 124 22.34 -16.06 -17.17
N TRP A 125 21.21 -15.36 -17.15
CA TRP A 125 21.09 -13.94 -16.84
C TRP A 125 21.21 -13.61 -15.35
N TRP A 126 20.99 -14.59 -14.48
CA TRP A 126 20.75 -14.38 -13.05
C TRP A 126 21.99 -14.15 -12.19
N ARG A 127 23.19 -14.32 -12.71
CA ARG A 127 24.36 -14.14 -11.85
C ARG A 127 24.79 -12.69 -11.71
N ASP A 128 24.79 -11.91 -12.80
CA ASP A 128 25.34 -10.55 -12.76
C ASP A 128 24.58 -9.54 -13.65
N ARG A 129 23.46 -9.91 -14.27
CA ARG A 129 22.68 -9.09 -15.22
C ARG A 129 21.19 -9.16 -14.95
N GLY A 130 20.50 -8.04 -15.16
CA GLY A 130 19.05 -8.04 -15.05
C GLY A 130 18.44 -6.64 -15.05
N TRP A 131 17.14 -6.61 -14.90
CA TRP A 131 16.41 -5.37 -14.74
C TRP A 131 15.21 -5.52 -13.82
N SER A 132 14.76 -4.42 -13.28
CA SER A 132 13.55 -4.31 -12.46
C SER A 132 12.74 -3.09 -12.86
N ALA A 133 11.42 -3.15 -12.65
CA ALA A 133 10.54 -2.02 -12.91
C ALA A 133 9.58 -1.82 -11.73
N SER A 134 9.61 -0.63 -11.14
CA SER A 134 8.64 -0.21 -10.13
C SER A 134 7.71 0.85 -10.72
N PHE A 135 6.46 0.81 -10.32
CA PHE A 135 5.43 1.68 -10.88
C PHE A 135 4.88 2.65 -9.84
N GLU A 136 4.67 3.87 -10.26
CA GLU A 136 3.92 4.91 -9.59
C GLU A 136 2.82 5.39 -10.53
N LEU A 137 1.56 5.29 -10.08
CA LEU A 137 0.40 5.66 -10.89
C LEU A 137 -0.47 6.66 -10.14
N GLU A 138 -0.91 7.68 -10.87
CA GLU A 138 -2.03 8.51 -10.46
C GLU A 138 -3.22 8.17 -11.36
N VAL A 139 -4.31 7.74 -10.74
CA VAL A 139 -5.52 7.27 -11.44
C VAL A 139 -6.74 8.10 -11.02
N PRO A 140 -7.77 8.23 -11.84
CA PRO A 140 -9.03 8.82 -11.37
C PRO A 140 -9.50 8.14 -10.07
N ARG A 141 -10.03 8.91 -9.11
CA ARG A 141 -10.48 8.33 -7.82
C ARG A 141 -11.49 7.19 -8.01
N ASN A 142 -12.31 7.28 -9.04
CA ASN A 142 -13.26 6.22 -9.38
C ASN A 142 -12.68 5.35 -10.52
N SER A 143 -11.85 4.37 -10.16
CA SER A 143 -11.19 3.46 -11.11
C SER A 143 -11.36 2.01 -10.70
N GLU A 144 -11.43 1.13 -11.71
CA GLU A 144 -11.30 -0.31 -11.51
C GLU A 144 -9.83 -0.70 -11.64
N LEU A 145 -9.29 -1.41 -10.65
CA LEU A 145 -7.89 -1.80 -10.61
C LEU A 145 -7.72 -3.31 -10.66
N MET A 146 -6.83 -3.78 -11.53
CA MET A 146 -6.27 -5.12 -11.49
C MET A 146 -4.76 -4.99 -11.34
N VAL A 147 -4.18 -5.50 -10.26
CA VAL A 147 -2.76 -5.34 -9.98
C VAL A 147 -2.13 -6.67 -9.65
N GLY A 148 -1.12 -7.07 -10.42
CA GLY A 148 -0.30 -8.25 -10.17
C GLY A 148 1.16 -7.89 -9.94
N ALA A 149 1.72 -8.25 -8.77
CA ALA A 149 3.14 -8.12 -8.47
C ALA A 149 3.74 -9.45 -8.04
N THR A 150 5.04 -9.65 -8.27
CA THR A 150 5.74 -10.86 -7.77
C THR A 150 6.69 -10.52 -6.62
N ASN A 151 7.65 -9.65 -6.85
CA ASN A 151 8.62 -9.26 -5.84
C ASN A 151 8.52 -7.75 -5.60
N GLY A 152 7.54 -7.37 -4.79
CA GLY A 152 7.30 -5.97 -4.45
C GLY A 152 5.94 -5.78 -3.80
N GLY A 153 5.82 -4.76 -2.99
CA GLY A 153 4.57 -4.38 -2.35
C GLY A 153 3.62 -3.67 -3.30
N VAL A 154 2.34 -3.73 -2.99
CA VAL A 154 1.29 -2.96 -3.64
C VAL A 154 0.70 -1.98 -2.64
N ILE A 155 0.72 -0.71 -2.97
CA ILE A 155 0.16 0.38 -2.16
C ILE A 155 -0.92 1.07 -2.98
N VAL A 156 -2.13 1.14 -2.45
CA VAL A 156 -3.24 1.86 -3.09
C VAL A 156 -3.81 2.87 -2.10
N ARG A 157 -3.97 4.12 -2.55
CA ARG A 157 -4.50 5.22 -1.75
C ARG A 157 -5.56 6.00 -2.51
N ASP A 158 -6.59 6.47 -1.79
CA ASP A 158 -7.59 7.40 -2.30
C ASP A 158 -8.35 6.92 -3.56
N VAL A 159 -8.56 5.61 -3.72
CA VAL A 159 -9.25 5.03 -4.89
C VAL A 159 -10.54 4.34 -4.47
N ARG A 160 -11.58 4.52 -5.29
CA ARG A 160 -12.90 3.92 -5.13
C ARG A 160 -13.26 3.12 -6.37
N GLY A 161 -13.75 1.89 -6.17
CA GLY A 161 -14.18 1.02 -7.26
C GLY A 161 -13.88 -0.44 -7.00
N ARG A 162 -13.93 -1.24 -8.07
CA ARG A 162 -13.56 -2.65 -7.98
C ARG A 162 -12.04 -2.79 -8.04
N MET A 163 -11.47 -3.57 -7.12
CA MET A 163 -10.02 -3.79 -7.06
C MET A 163 -9.70 -5.28 -6.85
N ASP A 164 -8.87 -5.84 -7.72
CA ASP A 164 -8.26 -7.17 -7.56
C ASP A 164 -6.74 -6.98 -7.46
N LEU A 165 -6.19 -7.16 -6.25
CA LEU A 165 -4.80 -6.83 -5.93
C LEU A 165 -4.07 -8.07 -5.47
N ARG A 166 -3.03 -8.49 -6.18
CA ARG A 166 -2.27 -9.70 -5.88
C ARG A 166 -0.78 -9.44 -5.84
N THR A 167 -0.12 -9.95 -4.82
CA THR A 167 1.34 -9.99 -4.76
C THR A 167 1.82 -11.32 -4.22
N VAL A 168 3.02 -11.74 -4.60
CA VAL A 168 3.61 -12.99 -4.07
C VAL A 168 4.55 -12.68 -2.92
N ASN A 169 5.57 -11.89 -3.16
CA ASN A 169 6.59 -11.51 -2.16
C ASN A 169 6.53 -9.99 -1.92
N GLY A 170 5.56 -9.59 -1.12
CA GLY A 170 5.35 -8.19 -0.79
C GLY A 170 4.07 -7.98 0.01
N GLY A 171 3.98 -6.85 0.68
CA GLY A 171 2.79 -6.47 1.43
C GLY A 171 1.75 -5.77 0.56
N LEU A 172 0.51 -5.76 1.05
CA LEU A 172 -0.56 -4.92 0.55
C LEU A 172 -0.82 -3.80 1.56
N THR A 173 -0.81 -2.55 1.11
CA THR A 173 -1.21 -1.40 1.92
C THR A 173 -2.35 -0.68 1.22
N LEU A 174 -3.49 -0.61 1.89
CA LEU A 174 -4.69 0.04 1.41
C LEU A 174 -5.06 1.18 2.36
N ASP A 175 -5.06 2.40 1.86
CA ASP A 175 -5.30 3.59 2.66
C ASP A 175 -6.37 4.44 1.97
N ASP A 176 -7.46 4.72 2.66
CA ASP A 176 -8.61 5.47 2.14
C ASP A 176 -9.18 4.93 0.83
N VAL A 177 -9.42 3.62 0.79
CA VAL A 177 -10.02 2.94 -0.36
C VAL A 177 -11.44 2.48 -0.05
N SER A 178 -12.28 2.35 -1.07
CA SER A 178 -13.65 1.82 -0.95
C SER A 178 -14.10 1.12 -2.22
N GLY A 179 -15.16 0.31 -2.12
CA GLY A 179 -15.71 -0.43 -3.27
C GLY A 179 -15.78 -1.94 -3.04
N ASP A 180 -15.59 -2.71 -4.09
CA ASP A 180 -15.51 -4.18 -4.07
C ASP A 180 -14.04 -4.59 -4.16
N ILE A 181 -13.44 -4.89 -3.01
CA ILE A 181 -11.98 -5.07 -2.92
C ILE A 181 -11.61 -6.50 -2.58
N ARG A 182 -10.76 -7.09 -3.40
CA ARG A 182 -10.08 -8.34 -3.15
C ARG A 182 -8.57 -8.14 -3.13
N GLY A 183 -7.93 -8.47 -2.00
CA GLY A 183 -6.49 -8.35 -1.80
C GLY A 183 -5.87 -9.67 -1.36
N GLU A 184 -4.85 -10.15 -2.08
CA GLU A 184 -4.16 -11.40 -1.74
C GLU A 184 -2.64 -11.20 -1.74
N THR A 185 -1.98 -11.74 -0.71
CA THR A 185 -0.51 -11.88 -0.71
C THR A 185 -0.10 -13.26 -0.23
N THR A 186 1.02 -13.77 -0.75
CA THR A 186 1.58 -15.04 -0.27
C THR A 186 2.57 -14.80 0.87
N ASN A 187 3.57 -13.96 0.66
CA ASN A 187 4.62 -13.65 1.63
C ASN A 187 4.65 -12.15 1.90
N GLY A 188 3.81 -11.71 2.82
CA GLY A 188 3.73 -10.31 3.22
C GLY A 188 2.54 -10.04 4.11
N GLY A 189 2.58 -8.90 4.78
CA GLY A 189 1.47 -8.40 5.58
C GLY A 189 0.43 -7.65 4.74
N VAL A 190 -0.77 -7.52 5.29
CA VAL A 190 -1.82 -6.66 4.77
C VAL A 190 -2.14 -5.58 5.80
N ASP A 191 -1.99 -4.34 5.42
CA ASP A 191 -2.28 -3.17 6.26
C ASP A 191 -3.39 -2.34 5.60
N ILE A 192 -4.53 -2.23 6.28
CA ILE A 192 -5.70 -1.51 5.77
C ILE A 192 -6.07 -0.41 6.76
N ARG A 193 -6.15 0.80 6.25
CA ARG A 193 -6.62 1.97 6.97
C ARG A 193 -7.83 2.53 6.28
N MET A 194 -8.96 2.44 6.95
CA MET A 194 -10.19 3.05 6.47
C MET A 194 -10.34 4.43 7.06
N THR A 195 -10.70 5.39 6.22
CA THR A 195 -11.10 6.74 6.61
C THR A 195 -12.59 6.94 6.37
N GLY A 196 -13.16 8.00 6.94
CA GLY A 196 -14.61 8.22 6.88
C GLY A 196 -15.39 7.36 7.88
N ASP A 197 -16.71 7.49 7.86
CA ASP A 197 -17.59 6.86 8.85
C ASP A 197 -18.24 5.55 8.35
N LYS A 198 -18.11 5.23 7.05
CA LYS A 198 -18.74 4.05 6.45
C LYS A 198 -17.87 3.46 5.35
N TRP A 199 -18.03 2.17 5.12
CA TRP A 199 -17.51 1.51 3.94
C TRP A 199 -18.47 1.73 2.76
N GLU A 200 -18.00 2.30 1.68
CA GLU A 200 -18.76 2.51 0.45
C GLU A 200 -18.45 1.39 -0.54
N GLY A 201 -19.26 0.34 -0.53
CA GLY A 201 -19.11 -0.80 -1.41
C GLY A 201 -19.64 -2.10 -0.81
N PRO A 202 -19.76 -3.17 -1.60
CA PRO A 202 -20.36 -4.43 -1.15
C PRO A 202 -19.42 -5.23 -0.24
N SER A 203 -18.11 -5.21 -0.50
CA SER A 203 -17.19 -6.07 0.24
C SER A 203 -15.74 -5.61 0.28
N LEU A 204 -15.05 -6.06 1.33
CA LEU A 204 -13.61 -6.08 1.45
C LEU A 204 -13.18 -7.50 1.84
N GLU A 205 -12.46 -8.19 0.96
CA GLU A 205 -11.89 -9.50 1.24
C GLU A 205 -10.37 -9.44 1.13
N VAL A 206 -9.67 -9.79 2.21
CA VAL A 206 -8.20 -9.82 2.20
C VAL A 206 -7.65 -11.12 2.77
N ARG A 207 -6.59 -11.61 2.12
CA ARG A 207 -5.96 -12.88 2.47
C ARG A 207 -4.44 -12.78 2.45
N THR A 208 -3.80 -13.41 3.43
CA THR A 208 -2.35 -13.66 3.42
C THR A 208 -2.06 -15.10 3.79
N VAL A 209 -1.00 -15.67 3.19
CA VAL A 209 -0.50 -16.99 3.60
C VAL A 209 0.53 -16.83 4.70
N ASN A 210 1.59 -16.06 4.49
CA ASN A 210 2.68 -15.84 5.44
C ASN A 210 2.78 -14.34 5.76
N GLY A 211 2.07 -13.93 6.80
CA GLY A 211 2.06 -12.54 7.27
C GLY A 211 0.85 -12.22 8.14
N GLY A 212 0.85 -11.07 8.76
CA GLY A 212 -0.27 -10.57 9.55
C GLY A 212 -1.22 -9.69 8.73
N ILE A 213 -2.43 -9.50 9.25
CA ILE A 213 -3.40 -8.54 8.72
C ILE A 213 -3.70 -7.51 9.81
N THR A 214 -3.60 -6.24 9.46
CA THR A 214 -4.01 -5.14 10.32
C THR A 214 -5.16 -4.38 9.66
N LEU A 215 -6.28 -4.26 10.40
CA LEU A 215 -7.44 -3.47 10.01
C LEU A 215 -7.59 -2.30 11.00
N ALA A 216 -7.33 -1.09 10.57
CA ALA A 216 -7.62 0.12 11.32
C ALA A 216 -8.94 0.72 10.83
N LEU A 217 -9.99 0.58 11.63
CA LEU A 217 -11.36 0.89 11.28
C LEU A 217 -11.81 2.23 11.90
N PRO A 218 -12.66 3.01 11.21
CA PRO A 218 -13.20 4.24 11.75
C PRO A 218 -14.20 3.96 12.89
N PRO A 219 -14.39 4.90 13.81
CA PRO A 219 -15.16 4.67 15.04
C PRO A 219 -16.64 4.32 14.82
N ASN A 220 -17.25 4.79 13.75
CA ASN A 220 -18.70 4.66 13.48
C ASN A 220 -19.00 3.70 12.32
N LEU A 221 -18.04 2.81 11.98
CA LEU A 221 -18.24 1.83 10.91
C LEU A 221 -19.42 0.89 11.25
N SER A 222 -20.20 0.57 10.22
CA SER A 222 -21.18 -0.52 10.24
C SER A 222 -20.81 -1.54 9.19
N ALA A 223 -20.66 -2.81 9.59
CA ALA A 223 -20.22 -3.89 8.70
C ALA A 223 -20.49 -5.29 9.32
N GLU A 224 -20.54 -6.32 8.47
CA GLU A 224 -20.42 -7.71 8.90
C GLU A 224 -18.96 -8.14 8.82
N LEU A 225 -18.38 -8.51 9.97
CA LEU A 225 -16.97 -8.85 10.10
C LEU A 225 -16.78 -10.35 10.22
N GLU A 226 -15.89 -10.89 9.38
CA GLU A 226 -15.41 -12.28 9.47
C GLU A 226 -13.89 -12.27 9.46
N ALA A 227 -13.26 -12.78 10.52
CA ALA A 227 -11.80 -12.91 10.61
C ALA A 227 -11.42 -14.35 10.96
N ARG A 228 -10.42 -14.91 10.26
CA ARG A 228 -9.91 -16.26 10.46
C ARG A 228 -8.39 -16.30 10.41
N ALA A 229 -7.77 -16.83 11.46
CA ALA A 229 -6.35 -17.10 11.54
C ALA A 229 -6.12 -18.61 11.77
N VAL A 230 -5.35 -19.29 10.92
CA VAL A 230 -5.07 -20.74 11.08
C VAL A 230 -3.98 -20.94 12.10
N ASN A 231 -2.78 -20.41 11.85
CA ASN A 231 -1.63 -20.46 12.74
C ASN A 231 -1.33 -19.04 13.23
N GLY A 232 -2.10 -18.59 14.21
CA GLY A 232 -2.01 -17.25 14.78
C GLY A 232 -3.22 -16.93 15.64
N GLY A 233 -3.34 -15.69 16.06
CA GLY A 233 -4.43 -15.22 16.90
C GLY A 233 -5.14 -14.02 16.28
N ILE A 234 -6.38 -13.79 16.71
CA ILE A 234 -7.15 -12.60 16.37
C ILE A 234 -7.20 -11.69 17.59
N HIS A 235 -6.72 -10.46 17.43
CA HIS A 235 -6.72 -9.42 18.46
C HIS A 235 -7.66 -8.31 18.05
N VAL A 236 -8.73 -8.11 18.82
CA VAL A 236 -9.75 -7.10 18.53
C VAL A 236 -9.72 -6.03 19.61
N ARG A 237 -9.45 -4.80 19.20
CA ARG A 237 -9.59 -3.57 20.01
C ARG A 237 -10.61 -2.64 19.37
N TYR A 238 -11.75 -3.21 19.02
CA TYR A 238 -12.86 -2.54 18.36
C TYR A 238 -14.18 -3.13 18.90
N PRO A 239 -15.21 -2.32 19.14
CA PRO A 239 -16.52 -2.83 19.57
C PRO A 239 -17.16 -3.70 18.49
N VAL A 240 -17.31 -4.98 18.75
CA VAL A 240 -17.95 -5.95 17.84
C VAL A 240 -19.00 -6.72 18.63
N THR A 241 -20.22 -6.73 18.13
CA THR A 241 -21.27 -7.60 18.67
C THR A 241 -21.11 -8.99 18.03
N VAL A 242 -20.69 -9.95 18.82
CA VAL A 242 -20.53 -11.33 18.37
C VAL A 242 -21.86 -12.06 18.44
N ARG A 243 -22.34 -12.61 17.32
CA ARG A 243 -23.52 -13.48 17.28
C ARG A 243 -23.06 -14.94 17.26
N GLY A 244 -23.42 -15.69 18.31
CA GLY A 244 -23.08 -17.11 18.46
C GLY A 244 -21.92 -17.38 19.44
N LEU A 245 -21.51 -18.65 19.53
CA LEU A 245 -20.38 -19.05 20.35
C LEU A 245 -19.08 -18.53 19.73
N ILE A 246 -18.28 -17.79 20.48
CA ILE A 246 -16.87 -17.52 20.11
C ILE A 246 -16.14 -18.85 20.17
N SER A 247 -16.01 -19.51 19.03
CA SER A 247 -15.49 -20.90 19.03
C SER A 247 -13.98 -20.97 19.25
N SER A 248 -13.23 -19.91 19.02
CA SER A 248 -11.79 -19.90 19.32
C SER A 248 -11.14 -18.50 19.15
N ARG A 249 -9.91 -18.35 19.68
CA ARG A 249 -9.04 -17.20 19.39
C ARG A 249 -8.61 -17.10 17.92
N ARG A 250 -9.12 -17.98 17.06
CA ARG A 250 -8.72 -18.10 15.64
C ARG A 250 -9.84 -17.80 14.65
N GLU A 251 -11.08 -17.70 15.12
CA GLU A 251 -12.22 -17.35 14.27
C GLU A 251 -13.14 -16.38 14.99
N LEU A 252 -13.47 -15.29 14.32
CA LEU A 252 -14.38 -14.25 14.77
C LEU A 252 -15.41 -14.00 13.67
N ARG A 253 -16.68 -14.09 14.04
CA ARG A 253 -17.80 -13.61 13.22
C ARG A 253 -18.65 -12.69 14.07
N GLY A 254 -18.90 -11.49 13.57
CA GLY A 254 -19.66 -10.53 14.32
C GLY A 254 -20.12 -9.35 13.50
N THR A 255 -21.00 -8.59 14.11
CA THR A 255 -21.58 -7.38 13.53
C THR A 255 -20.93 -6.17 14.18
N ILE A 256 -20.48 -5.23 13.37
CA ILE A 256 -20.03 -3.89 13.77
C ILE A 256 -21.19 -2.94 13.53
N GLY A 257 -21.55 -2.12 14.52
CA GLY A 257 -22.67 -1.18 14.42
C GLY A 257 -23.96 -1.86 14.00
N ASN A 258 -24.61 -1.35 12.97
CA ASN A 258 -25.88 -1.88 12.44
C ASN A 258 -25.70 -3.01 11.42
N GLY A 259 -24.48 -3.50 11.18
CA GLY A 259 -24.17 -4.40 10.11
C GLY A 259 -24.04 -3.69 8.76
N GLY A 260 -24.03 -4.48 7.67
CA GLY A 260 -23.94 -3.92 6.31
C GLY A 260 -22.89 -4.65 5.45
N PRO A 261 -21.99 -3.92 4.77
CA PRO A 261 -20.97 -4.49 3.89
C PRO A 261 -20.12 -5.55 4.57
N ARG A 262 -19.69 -6.54 3.80
CA ARG A 262 -18.90 -7.66 4.34
C ARG A 262 -17.41 -7.32 4.37
N ILE A 263 -16.80 -7.47 5.53
CA ILE A 263 -15.34 -7.37 5.73
C ILE A 263 -14.82 -8.75 6.13
N ARG A 264 -13.99 -9.35 5.27
CA ARG A 264 -13.40 -10.67 5.50
C ARG A 264 -11.87 -10.56 5.52
N ALA A 265 -11.25 -11.06 6.59
CA ALA A 265 -9.81 -11.15 6.74
C ALA A 265 -9.38 -12.60 7.05
N SER A 266 -8.43 -13.14 6.28
CA SER A 266 -7.94 -14.51 6.45
C SER A 266 -6.42 -14.57 6.42
N ALA A 267 -5.81 -15.09 7.51
CA ALA A 267 -4.37 -15.32 7.61
C ALA A 267 -4.10 -16.81 7.87
N THR A 268 -3.14 -17.40 7.13
CA THR A 268 -2.73 -18.79 7.38
C THR A 268 -1.65 -18.84 8.45
N ASN A 269 -0.51 -18.21 8.22
CA ASN A 269 0.61 -18.12 9.17
C ASN A 269 0.81 -16.66 9.58
N GLY A 270 0.06 -16.24 10.60
CA GLY A 270 0.10 -14.88 11.12
C GLY A 270 -1.16 -14.50 11.88
N GLY A 271 -1.10 -13.40 12.60
CA GLY A 271 -2.21 -12.87 13.38
C GLY A 271 -3.04 -11.85 12.60
N ILE A 272 -4.26 -11.61 13.10
CA ILE A 272 -5.14 -10.54 12.60
C ILE A 272 -5.36 -9.55 13.73
N SER A 273 -5.07 -8.29 13.49
CA SER A 273 -5.28 -7.19 14.43
C SER A 273 -6.36 -6.26 13.90
N ILE A 274 -7.40 -6.04 14.70
CA ILE A 274 -8.51 -5.14 14.36
C ILE A 274 -8.54 -4.05 15.41
N THR A 275 -8.31 -2.82 14.98
CA THR A 275 -8.16 -1.67 15.88
C THR A 275 -9.10 -0.54 15.48
N ARG A 276 -9.43 0.30 16.45
CA ARG A 276 -10.07 1.58 16.18
C ARG A 276 -8.98 2.58 15.78
N ARG A 277 -9.28 3.38 14.78
CA ARG A 277 -8.43 4.51 14.37
C ARG A 277 -8.61 5.70 15.32
#